data_7d2b13a56f62b666071ec85e9f4958aa
#
_entry.id   7d2b13a56f62b666071ec85e9f4958aa
#
_cell.length_a   1.000
_cell.length_b   1.000
_cell.length_c   1.000
_cell.angle_alpha   90.00
_cell.angle_beta   90.00
_cell.angle_gamma   90.00
#
_symmetry.space_group_name_H-M   'P 1'
#
loop_
_entity.id
_entity.type
_entity.pdbx_description
1 polymer ?
#
loop_
_entity_poly.entity_id
_entity_poly.type
_entity_poly.pdbx_seq_one_letter_code
_entity_poly.pdbx_strand_id
1 'polypeptide(L)'
;IADINKPEQLIDDSLNSEFDPESVHQIDFCGKTFNIKYKDDKYANGVYDYYMYSYSVTDTDTDAYEFVLSSDGGKFASASMIGADVETLTDVGTEKRAEKVKKFAESLIDLGKYRFDGEEKTVLGTHYYEGSEPFDEVRYIYRFIKYSSDIKTDEMLYILADIEGTVEDVTKVYIGEFNNDSVNAFDVEHSVEAAKDKIKSVDNKDVYTVTQIDEPILCKYRGKNALKVNFKYDNTTDSDYISHEDGMVIIVPKE
;
A
#
# COMPACT_ATOMS: atom_id res chain seq x y z
N ILE A 1 -2.16 17.34 -14.30
CA ILE A 1 -2.65 15.97 -14.08
C ILE A 1 -1.52 15.07 -14.53
N ALA A 2 -0.90 14.34 -13.59
CA ALA A 2 0.03 13.28 -13.95
C ALA A 2 -0.83 12.15 -14.56
N ASP A 3 -0.43 11.67 -15.73
CA ASP A 3 -1.08 10.54 -16.37
C ASP A 3 -0.70 9.27 -15.58
N ILE A 4 -1.61 8.81 -14.72
CA ILE A 4 -1.43 7.69 -13.80
C ILE A 4 -1.23 6.36 -14.56
N ASN A 5 -1.53 6.32 -15.85
CA ASN A 5 -1.41 5.14 -16.69
C ASN A 5 0.03 4.81 -17.11
N LYS A 6 1.03 5.56 -16.62
CA LYS A 6 2.45 5.30 -16.88
C LYS A 6 3.27 5.32 -15.58
N PRO A 7 3.21 4.25 -14.78
CA PRO A 7 3.94 4.13 -13.52
C PRO A 7 5.46 4.38 -13.66
N GLU A 8 6.05 3.97 -14.76
CA GLU A 8 7.47 4.17 -15.07
C GLU A 8 7.91 5.64 -15.14
N GLN A 9 6.99 6.58 -15.36
CA GLN A 9 7.30 8.01 -15.38
C GLN A 9 7.40 8.64 -13.97
N LEU A 10 7.01 7.92 -12.94
CA LEU A 10 7.10 8.37 -11.54
C LEU A 10 8.43 7.99 -10.89
N ILE A 11 9.20 7.08 -11.50
CA ILE A 11 10.46 6.62 -10.94
C ILE A 11 11.55 7.65 -11.23
N ASP A 12 12.13 8.17 -10.16
CA ASP A 12 13.35 8.96 -10.23
C ASP A 12 14.56 8.02 -10.26
N ASP A 13 15.15 7.84 -11.45
CA ASP A 13 16.32 6.97 -11.64
C ASP A 13 17.51 7.37 -10.75
N SER A 14 17.58 8.62 -10.29
CA SER A 14 18.63 9.08 -9.37
C SER A 14 18.52 8.47 -7.98
N LEU A 15 17.33 8.04 -7.55
CA LEU A 15 17.08 7.38 -6.27
C LEU A 15 17.39 5.87 -6.29
N ASN A 16 17.63 5.30 -7.48
CA ASN A 16 17.73 3.85 -7.70
C ASN A 16 19.16 3.37 -8.02
N SER A 17 20.18 4.23 -7.89
CA SER A 17 21.48 3.98 -8.54
C SER A 17 22.49 3.15 -7.72
N GLU A 18 22.23 2.84 -6.44
CA GLU A 18 23.25 2.24 -5.56
C GLU A 18 22.86 0.89 -4.91
N PHE A 19 21.63 0.42 -5.08
CA PHE A 19 21.21 -0.83 -4.46
C PHE A 19 21.51 -2.03 -5.37
N ASP A 20 22.37 -2.93 -4.87
CA ASP A 20 22.68 -4.21 -5.51
C ASP A 20 21.82 -5.33 -4.90
N PRO A 21 20.77 -5.80 -5.61
CA PRO A 21 19.88 -6.83 -5.08
C PRO A 21 20.58 -8.17 -4.87
N GLU A 22 21.66 -8.48 -5.61
CA GLU A 22 22.41 -9.72 -5.44
C GLU A 22 23.26 -9.74 -4.17
N SER A 23 23.53 -8.57 -3.57
CA SER A 23 24.31 -8.47 -2.33
C SER A 23 23.51 -8.85 -1.08
N VAL A 24 22.18 -8.94 -1.15
CA VAL A 24 21.31 -9.25 -0.01
C VAL A 24 21.11 -10.75 0.10
N HIS A 25 21.61 -11.33 1.20
CA HIS A 25 21.54 -12.77 1.43
C HIS A 25 20.70 -13.16 2.65
N GLN A 26 20.34 -12.22 3.49
CA GLN A 26 19.55 -12.44 4.71
C GLN A 26 18.57 -11.31 4.97
N ILE A 27 17.46 -11.64 5.61
CA ILE A 27 16.49 -10.68 6.12
C ILE A 27 16.01 -11.09 7.51
N ASP A 28 15.96 -10.12 8.42
CA ASP A 28 15.32 -10.29 9.72
C ASP A 28 13.84 -9.95 9.61
N PHE A 29 12.99 -10.92 9.92
CA PHE A 29 11.54 -10.75 9.83
C PHE A 29 10.86 -11.46 10.99
N CYS A 30 10.08 -10.71 11.77
CA CYS A 30 9.33 -11.22 12.94
C CYS A 30 10.18 -12.00 13.93
N GLY A 31 11.40 -11.53 14.19
CA GLY A 31 12.33 -12.15 15.16
C GLY A 31 13.03 -13.41 14.68
N LYS A 32 12.89 -13.75 13.40
CA LYS A 32 13.66 -14.80 12.74
C LYS A 32 14.54 -14.20 11.65
N THR A 33 15.71 -14.78 11.42
CA THR A 33 16.59 -14.45 10.29
C THR A 33 16.38 -15.49 9.19
N PHE A 34 16.02 -15.04 7.99
CA PHE A 34 15.84 -15.89 6.81
C PHE A 34 17.03 -15.71 5.86
N ASN A 35 17.55 -16.83 5.34
CA ASN A 35 18.47 -16.79 4.21
C ASN A 35 17.64 -16.65 2.92
N ILE A 36 17.96 -15.65 2.12
CA ILE A 36 17.19 -15.30 0.92
C ILE A 36 18.07 -15.24 -0.31
N LYS A 37 17.43 -15.40 -1.46
CA LYS A 37 18.08 -15.30 -2.77
C LYS A 37 17.22 -14.44 -3.69
N TYR A 38 17.86 -13.52 -4.38
CA TYR A 38 17.23 -12.71 -5.43
C TYR A 38 16.71 -13.59 -6.57
N LYS A 39 15.49 -13.34 -7.04
CA LYS A 39 14.78 -14.11 -8.07
C LYS A 39 15.02 -13.63 -9.49
N ASP A 40 15.91 -12.62 -9.68
CA ASP A 40 16.08 -11.91 -10.95
C ASP A 40 14.79 -11.27 -11.45
N ASP A 41 13.98 -10.78 -10.51
CA ASP A 41 12.71 -10.14 -10.76
C ASP A 41 12.73 -8.70 -10.22
N LYS A 42 12.68 -7.75 -11.16
CA LYS A 42 12.68 -6.31 -10.92
C LYS A 42 11.44 -5.69 -11.55
N TYR A 43 10.65 -4.99 -10.77
CA TYR A 43 9.48 -4.30 -11.29
C TYR A 43 9.30 -2.91 -10.68
N ALA A 44 8.64 -2.02 -11.43
CA ALA A 44 8.19 -0.73 -10.95
C ALA A 44 6.76 -0.87 -10.43
N ASN A 45 6.54 -0.48 -9.19
CA ASN A 45 5.19 -0.37 -8.67
C ASN A 45 4.72 1.08 -8.89
N GLY A 46 3.58 1.29 -9.56
CA GLY A 46 3.05 2.62 -9.89
C GLY A 46 2.72 3.53 -8.69
N VAL A 47 2.85 3.02 -7.48
CA VAL A 47 2.63 3.76 -6.21
C VAL A 47 3.94 4.27 -5.63
N TYR A 48 5.09 3.73 -6.04
CA TYR A 48 6.40 4.04 -5.45
C TYR A 48 7.34 4.66 -6.47
N ASP A 49 8.18 5.58 -6.00
CA ASP A 49 9.29 6.12 -6.77
C ASP A 49 10.50 5.15 -6.84
N TYR A 50 10.32 3.88 -6.45
CA TYR A 50 11.39 2.89 -6.31
C TYR A 50 11.11 1.63 -7.12
N TYR A 51 12.17 0.97 -7.57
CA TYR A 51 12.07 -0.41 -8.04
C TYR A 51 11.91 -1.37 -6.87
N MET A 52 11.23 -2.49 -7.13
CA MET A 52 11.02 -3.60 -6.22
C MET A 52 11.76 -4.82 -6.72
N TYR A 53 12.35 -5.56 -5.80
CA TYR A 53 13.14 -6.77 -6.07
C TYR A 53 12.59 -7.93 -5.26
N SER A 54 12.30 -9.06 -5.92
CA SER A 54 11.73 -10.25 -5.30
C SER A 54 12.79 -11.24 -4.85
N TYR A 55 12.58 -11.84 -3.68
CA TYR A 55 13.47 -12.82 -3.07
C TYR A 55 12.70 -14.05 -2.60
N SER A 56 13.29 -15.22 -2.77
CA SER A 56 12.81 -16.47 -2.18
C SER A 56 13.65 -16.86 -0.97
N VAL A 57 13.03 -17.50 0.02
CA VAL A 57 13.75 -18.16 1.13
C VAL A 57 14.47 -19.38 0.60
N THR A 58 15.71 -19.58 1.04
CA THR A 58 16.55 -20.73 0.65
C THR A 58 16.58 -21.83 1.71
N ASP A 59 16.13 -21.56 2.93
CA ASP A 59 16.09 -22.51 4.03
C ASP A 59 14.91 -23.47 3.84
N THR A 60 15.17 -24.78 3.81
CA THR A 60 14.15 -25.82 3.55
C THR A 60 13.30 -26.16 4.75
N ASP A 61 13.70 -25.76 5.96
CA ASP A 61 13.07 -26.15 7.22
C ASP A 61 12.20 -25.03 7.85
N THR A 62 11.97 -23.93 7.12
CA THR A 62 11.20 -22.78 7.60
C THR A 62 9.97 -22.53 6.76
N ASP A 63 9.01 -21.83 7.33
CA ASP A 63 7.84 -21.30 6.59
C ASP A 63 8.32 -20.65 5.29
N ALA A 64 7.74 -21.04 4.18
CA ALA A 64 8.13 -20.51 2.89
C ALA A 64 7.55 -19.11 2.73
N TYR A 65 8.42 -18.10 2.71
CA TYR A 65 8.07 -16.72 2.41
C TYR A 65 8.69 -16.28 1.10
N GLU A 66 7.98 -15.43 0.39
CA GLU A 66 8.55 -14.54 -0.61
C GLU A 66 8.69 -13.15 -0.01
N PHE A 67 9.85 -12.55 -0.18
CA PHE A 67 10.12 -11.19 0.28
C PHE A 67 10.29 -10.24 -0.89
N VAL A 68 9.90 -8.99 -0.68
CA VAL A 68 10.16 -7.90 -1.62
C VAL A 68 10.90 -6.78 -0.89
N LEU A 69 11.99 -6.33 -1.50
CA LEU A 69 12.77 -5.18 -1.01
C LEU A 69 12.75 -4.06 -2.05
N SER A 70 12.78 -2.82 -1.59
CA SER A 70 12.86 -1.66 -2.48
C SER A 70 14.30 -1.32 -2.85
N SER A 71 14.50 -0.65 -3.99
CA SER A 71 15.80 -0.10 -4.38
C SER A 71 16.29 1.03 -3.47
N ASP A 72 15.44 1.60 -2.62
CA ASP A 72 15.83 2.56 -1.60
C ASP A 72 16.53 1.85 -0.42
N GLY A 73 17.79 1.50 -0.61
CA GLY A 73 18.64 0.88 0.41
C GLY A 73 18.17 -0.50 0.87
N GLY A 74 17.43 -1.25 0.07
CA GLY A 74 16.96 -2.58 0.41
C GLY A 74 15.91 -2.61 1.52
N LYS A 75 15.12 -1.56 1.67
CA LYS A 75 14.07 -1.52 2.69
C LYS A 75 12.99 -2.56 2.42
N PHE A 76 12.50 -3.18 3.49
CA PHE A 76 11.41 -4.14 3.44
C PHE A 76 10.15 -3.53 2.83
N ALA A 77 9.60 -4.17 1.80
CA ALA A 77 8.37 -3.76 1.14
C ALA A 77 7.22 -4.75 1.37
N SER A 78 7.46 -6.06 1.23
CA SER A 78 6.43 -7.06 1.54
C SER A 78 7.02 -8.43 1.89
N ALA A 79 6.20 -9.25 2.53
CA ALA A 79 6.40 -10.68 2.70
C ALA A 79 5.08 -11.40 2.51
N SER A 80 5.09 -12.49 1.72
CA SER A 80 3.93 -13.33 1.48
C SER A 80 4.27 -14.78 1.84
N MET A 81 3.40 -15.44 2.60
CA MET A 81 3.53 -16.85 2.96
C MET A 81 3.10 -17.71 1.77
N ILE A 82 3.93 -18.68 1.42
CA ILE A 82 3.62 -19.65 0.35
C ILE A 82 2.99 -20.87 0.98
N GLY A 83 1.78 -21.24 0.56
CA GLY A 83 1.13 -22.49 0.94
C GLY A 83 0.47 -22.47 2.32
N ALA A 84 -0.19 -21.38 2.68
CA ALA A 84 -1.04 -21.33 3.86
C ALA A 84 -2.11 -22.44 3.83
N ASP A 85 -2.25 -23.17 4.94
CA ASP A 85 -3.20 -24.28 5.06
C ASP A 85 -4.62 -23.73 5.32
N VAL A 86 -5.58 -24.15 4.52
CA VAL A 86 -6.96 -23.62 4.56
C VAL A 86 -7.91 -24.50 5.37
N GLU A 87 -7.54 -25.77 5.64
CA GLU A 87 -8.54 -26.79 5.98
C GLU A 87 -8.91 -26.91 7.46
N THR A 88 -8.19 -26.30 8.41
CA THR A 88 -8.37 -26.58 9.84
C THR A 88 -8.42 -25.35 10.77
N LEU A 89 -8.65 -24.17 10.21
CA LEU A 89 -8.58 -22.93 10.98
C LEU A 89 -9.81 -22.71 11.87
N THR A 90 -9.58 -22.25 13.09
CA THR A 90 -10.63 -21.93 14.07
C THR A 90 -10.75 -20.42 14.24
N ASP A 91 -11.94 -19.85 14.02
CA ASP A 91 -12.17 -18.42 14.25
C ASP A 91 -11.98 -18.08 15.74
N VAL A 92 -10.97 -17.29 16.01
CA VAL A 92 -10.63 -16.84 17.38
C VAL A 92 -11.43 -15.61 17.84
N GLY A 93 -12.21 -15.03 16.92
CA GLY A 93 -12.98 -13.81 17.13
C GLY A 93 -12.16 -12.53 16.94
N THR A 94 -12.87 -11.43 16.62
CA THR A 94 -12.30 -10.14 16.20
C THR A 94 -11.25 -9.59 17.17
N GLU A 95 -11.52 -9.58 18.49
CA GLU A 95 -10.60 -8.99 19.47
C GLU A 95 -9.25 -9.72 19.52
N LYS A 96 -9.28 -11.06 19.62
CA LYS A 96 -8.04 -11.86 19.70
C LYS A 96 -7.25 -11.81 18.40
N ARG A 97 -7.95 -11.81 17.26
CA ARG A 97 -7.31 -11.68 15.95
C ARG A 97 -6.63 -10.31 15.82
N ALA A 98 -7.33 -9.22 16.14
CA ALA A 98 -6.78 -7.87 16.11
C ALA A 98 -5.59 -7.69 17.05
N GLU A 99 -5.60 -8.32 18.24
CA GLU A 99 -4.47 -8.29 19.18
C GLU A 99 -3.23 -8.96 18.59
N LYS A 100 -3.38 -10.16 17.98
CA LYS A 100 -2.27 -10.86 17.32
C LYS A 100 -1.69 -10.03 16.17
N VAL A 101 -2.55 -9.47 15.32
CA VAL A 101 -2.12 -8.65 14.18
C VAL A 101 -1.44 -7.36 14.64
N LYS A 102 -1.93 -6.69 15.68
CA LYS A 102 -1.25 -5.51 16.26
C LYS A 102 0.13 -5.85 16.80
N LYS A 103 0.26 -6.94 17.53
CA LYS A 103 1.56 -7.40 18.04
C LYS A 103 2.56 -7.71 16.90
N PHE A 104 2.06 -8.27 15.80
CA PHE A 104 2.86 -8.46 14.60
C PHE A 104 3.27 -7.11 13.99
N ALA A 105 2.32 -6.18 13.83
CA ALA A 105 2.58 -4.85 13.28
C ALA A 105 3.64 -4.07 14.08
N GLU A 106 3.65 -4.19 15.42
CA GLU A 106 4.66 -3.59 16.32
C GLU A 106 6.11 -4.01 16.00
N SER A 107 6.31 -5.19 15.37
CA SER A 107 7.64 -5.64 14.93
C SER A 107 8.13 -4.92 13.66
N LEU A 108 7.24 -4.29 12.92
CA LEU A 108 7.52 -3.68 11.61
C LEU A 108 7.40 -2.15 11.59
N ILE A 109 6.57 -1.60 12.48
CA ILE A 109 6.25 -0.16 12.52
C ILE A 109 6.19 0.37 13.96
N ASP A 110 6.44 1.66 14.12
CA ASP A 110 6.18 2.40 15.36
C ASP A 110 4.70 2.80 15.44
N LEU A 111 3.90 2.07 16.21
CA LEU A 111 2.47 2.35 16.39
C LEU A 111 2.17 3.75 16.96
N GLY A 112 3.17 4.45 17.50
CA GLY A 112 3.01 5.86 17.90
C GLY A 112 2.87 6.80 16.70
N LYS A 113 3.35 6.40 15.54
CA LYS A 113 3.28 7.16 14.27
C LYS A 113 2.20 6.66 13.32
N TYR A 114 1.66 5.46 13.55
CA TYR A 114 0.65 4.85 12.71
C TYR A 114 -0.67 4.75 13.46
N ARG A 115 -1.76 5.02 12.76
CA ARG A 115 -3.12 4.82 13.28
C ARG A 115 -3.75 3.60 12.61
N PHE A 116 -4.41 2.79 13.42
CA PHE A 116 -5.20 1.68 12.91
C PHE A 116 -6.44 2.23 12.18
N ASP A 117 -6.58 1.90 10.89
CA ASP A 117 -7.64 2.40 10.00
C ASP A 117 -8.79 1.38 9.80
N GLY A 118 -8.73 0.24 10.49
CA GLY A 118 -9.82 -0.73 10.48
C GLY A 118 -9.44 -2.14 10.08
N GLU A 119 -10.41 -3.03 10.27
CA GLU A 119 -10.43 -4.43 9.84
C GLU A 119 -11.49 -4.58 8.74
N GLU A 120 -11.15 -5.24 7.66
CA GLU A 120 -12.08 -5.56 6.57
C GLU A 120 -12.06 -7.05 6.31
N LYS A 121 -13.24 -7.68 6.33
CA LYS A 121 -13.40 -9.08 5.96
C LYS A 121 -13.40 -9.23 4.45
N THR A 122 -12.60 -10.16 3.93
CA THR A 122 -12.58 -10.52 2.51
C THR A 122 -12.74 -12.02 2.33
N VAL A 123 -13.28 -12.44 1.20
CA VAL A 123 -13.40 -13.84 0.79
C VAL A 123 -12.51 -14.03 -0.42
N LEU A 124 -11.46 -14.87 -0.28
CA LEU A 124 -10.53 -15.16 -1.37
C LEU A 124 -11.10 -16.17 -2.37
N GLY A 125 -11.95 -17.08 -1.90
CA GLY A 125 -12.62 -18.07 -2.73
C GLY A 125 -13.63 -18.89 -1.96
N THR A 126 -14.43 -19.68 -2.67
CA THR A 126 -15.31 -20.69 -2.08
C THR A 126 -14.84 -22.07 -2.53
N HIS A 127 -14.57 -22.93 -1.56
CA HIS A 127 -14.07 -24.29 -1.80
C HIS A 127 -15.21 -25.29 -1.82
N TYR A 128 -15.14 -26.21 -2.77
CA TYR A 128 -16.12 -27.27 -2.99
C TYR A 128 -15.42 -28.62 -2.90
N TYR A 129 -15.69 -29.39 -1.85
CA TYR A 129 -15.18 -30.75 -1.72
C TYR A 129 -16.32 -31.76 -1.88
N GLU A 130 -16.06 -32.87 -2.54
CA GLU A 130 -17.03 -33.92 -2.74
C GLU A 130 -17.51 -34.48 -1.37
N GLY A 131 -18.81 -34.37 -1.10
CA GLY A 131 -19.44 -34.85 0.13
C GLY A 131 -19.44 -33.90 1.32
N SER A 132 -18.97 -32.65 1.14
CA SER A 132 -19.04 -31.60 2.17
C SER A 132 -19.83 -30.38 1.70
N GLU A 133 -20.32 -29.57 2.67
CA GLU A 133 -20.88 -28.27 2.35
C GLU A 133 -19.75 -27.32 1.87
N PRO A 134 -20.03 -26.46 0.89
CA PRO A 134 -19.08 -25.45 0.48
C PRO A 134 -18.69 -24.53 1.62
N PHE A 135 -17.43 -24.12 1.69
CA PHE A 135 -16.99 -23.12 2.66
C PHE A 135 -16.19 -21.99 2.00
N ASP A 136 -16.34 -20.80 2.56
CA ASP A 136 -15.63 -19.63 2.11
C ASP A 136 -14.25 -19.54 2.77
N GLU A 137 -13.23 -19.31 1.96
CA GLU A 137 -11.90 -18.97 2.43
C GLU A 137 -11.86 -17.50 2.84
N VAL A 138 -12.06 -17.28 4.14
CA VAL A 138 -12.16 -15.94 4.73
C VAL A 138 -10.81 -15.46 5.20
N ARG A 139 -10.49 -14.22 4.87
CA ARG A 139 -9.34 -13.47 5.38
C ARG A 139 -9.77 -12.12 5.91
N TYR A 140 -8.87 -11.49 6.66
CA TYR A 140 -9.07 -10.18 7.25
C TYR A 140 -7.92 -9.26 6.88
N ILE A 141 -8.28 -8.10 6.39
CA ILE A 141 -7.35 -7.04 5.99
C ILE A 141 -7.29 -6.01 7.11
N TYR A 142 -6.07 -5.72 7.55
CA TYR A 142 -5.77 -4.70 8.56
C TYR A 142 -4.93 -3.61 7.94
N ARG A 143 -5.31 -2.34 8.18
CA ARG A 143 -4.58 -1.18 7.67
C ARG A 143 -4.08 -0.34 8.83
N PHE A 144 -2.80 0.01 8.79
CA PHE A 144 -2.16 0.97 9.69
C PHE A 144 -1.56 2.07 8.84
N ILE A 145 -2.04 3.30 9.02
CA ILE A 145 -1.67 4.43 8.18
C ILE A 145 -0.80 5.37 8.98
N LYS A 146 0.33 5.77 8.42
CA LYS A 146 1.22 6.77 9.02
C LYS A 146 0.63 8.16 8.90
N TYR A 147 0.80 8.93 9.96
CA TYR A 147 0.45 10.35 10.01
C TYR A 147 1.71 11.18 10.24
N SER A 148 1.77 12.37 9.65
CA SER A 148 2.78 13.38 9.88
C SER A 148 2.09 14.70 10.15
N SER A 149 2.32 15.29 11.33
CA SER A 149 1.64 16.52 11.79
C SER A 149 0.10 16.47 11.60
N ASP A 150 -0.50 15.33 11.98
CA ASP A 150 -1.94 15.03 11.84
C ASP A 150 -2.46 14.91 10.39
N ILE A 151 -1.61 15.04 9.39
CA ILE A 151 -1.98 14.78 8.00
C ILE A 151 -1.74 13.30 7.69
N LYS A 152 -2.74 12.64 7.12
CA LYS A 152 -2.64 11.29 6.59
C LYS A 152 -1.56 11.24 5.51
N THR A 153 -0.73 10.19 5.51
CA THR A 153 0.29 9.98 4.48
C THR A 153 -0.07 8.79 3.60
N ASP A 154 0.63 8.63 2.47
CA ASP A 154 0.55 7.44 1.63
C ASP A 154 1.32 6.24 2.22
N GLU A 155 2.04 6.45 3.32
CA GLU A 155 2.77 5.37 3.96
C GLU A 155 1.82 4.55 4.83
N MET A 156 1.74 3.25 4.55
CA MET A 156 0.87 2.34 5.28
C MET A 156 1.51 0.97 5.45
N LEU A 157 1.04 0.25 6.47
CA LEU A 157 1.23 -1.17 6.62
C LEU A 157 -0.12 -1.86 6.37
N TYR A 158 -0.13 -2.76 5.41
CA TYR A 158 -1.25 -3.59 5.03
C TYR A 158 -0.95 -5.02 5.45
N ILE A 159 -1.85 -5.65 6.17
CA ILE A 159 -1.70 -7.02 6.67
C ILE A 159 -2.92 -7.82 6.26
N LEU A 160 -2.69 -8.96 5.61
CA LEU A 160 -3.69 -10.00 5.38
C LEU A 160 -3.47 -11.11 6.41
N ALA A 161 -4.49 -11.44 7.17
CA ALA A 161 -4.45 -12.50 8.17
C ALA A 161 -5.63 -13.46 8.00
N ASP A 162 -5.40 -14.72 8.38
CA ASP A 162 -6.45 -15.73 8.45
C ASP A 162 -7.43 -15.49 9.61
N ILE A 163 -8.40 -16.39 9.78
CA ILE A 163 -9.42 -16.31 10.84
C ILE A 163 -8.85 -16.55 12.25
N GLU A 164 -7.66 -17.13 12.37
CA GLU A 164 -6.91 -17.29 13.63
C GLU A 164 -6.01 -16.09 13.94
N GLY A 165 -5.83 -15.17 12.98
CA GLY A 165 -4.93 -14.02 13.08
C GLY A 165 -3.47 -14.36 12.75
N THR A 166 -3.22 -15.46 12.04
CA THR A 166 -1.91 -15.74 11.45
C THR A 166 -1.72 -14.85 10.24
N VAL A 167 -0.60 -14.15 10.16
CA VAL A 167 -0.31 -13.24 9.07
C VAL A 167 0.20 -14.03 7.86
N GLU A 168 -0.50 -13.93 6.75
CA GLU A 168 -0.16 -14.59 5.48
C GLU A 168 0.50 -13.65 4.49
N ASP A 169 0.09 -12.37 4.49
CA ASP A 169 0.67 -11.35 3.63
C ASP A 169 0.85 -10.05 4.41
N VAL A 170 1.95 -9.39 4.17
CA VAL A 170 2.21 -8.07 4.71
C VAL A 170 2.87 -7.19 3.66
N THR A 171 2.31 -6.01 3.43
CA THR A 171 2.88 -5.01 2.53
C THR A 171 3.09 -3.71 3.29
N LYS A 172 4.31 -3.21 3.26
CA LYS A 172 4.67 -1.90 3.81
C LYS A 172 4.94 -0.94 2.68
N VAL A 173 4.04 0.01 2.53
CA VAL A 173 4.22 1.16 1.63
C VAL A 173 5.11 2.16 2.34
N TYR A 174 6.32 2.39 1.81
CA TYR A 174 7.26 3.38 2.31
C TYR A 174 7.46 4.47 1.25
N ILE A 175 7.28 5.73 1.64
CA ILE A 175 7.37 6.88 0.74
C ILE A 175 8.43 7.91 1.15
N GLY A 176 9.23 7.58 2.15
CA GLY A 176 10.31 8.43 2.64
C GLY A 176 9.95 9.27 3.86
N GLU A 177 10.93 9.99 4.38
CA GLU A 177 10.74 10.85 5.53
C GLU A 177 10.16 12.21 5.11
N PHE A 178 9.22 12.70 5.91
CA PHE A 178 8.68 14.06 5.79
C PHE A 178 9.34 14.93 6.86
N ASN A 179 9.94 16.03 6.43
CA ASN A 179 10.38 17.06 7.36
C ASN A 179 9.16 17.79 7.92
N ASN A 180 9.01 17.82 9.25
CA ASN A 180 7.88 18.47 9.93
C ASN A 180 7.72 19.95 9.56
N ASP A 181 8.82 20.68 9.36
CA ASP A 181 8.76 22.08 8.96
C ASP A 181 8.15 22.25 7.56
N SER A 182 8.49 21.35 6.64
CA SER A 182 7.90 21.34 5.30
C SER A 182 6.43 20.90 5.31
N VAL A 183 6.05 20.01 6.24
CA VAL A 183 4.65 19.57 6.39
C VAL A 183 3.79 20.69 6.95
N ASN A 184 4.28 21.42 7.95
CA ASN A 184 3.57 22.57 8.54
C ASN A 184 3.42 23.75 7.57
N ALA A 185 4.19 23.78 6.49
CA ALA A 185 4.06 24.78 5.44
C ALA A 185 2.89 24.52 4.47
N PHE A 186 2.25 23.34 4.55
CA PHE A 186 1.09 23.05 3.72
C PHE A 186 -0.18 23.69 4.32
N ASP A 187 -0.78 24.58 3.55
CA ASP A 187 -2.15 25.03 3.78
C ASP A 187 -3.11 23.99 3.15
N VAL A 188 -3.64 23.10 3.99
CA VAL A 188 -4.49 21.99 3.56
C VAL A 188 -5.78 22.49 2.92
N GLU A 189 -6.42 23.54 3.50
CA GLU A 189 -7.67 24.09 2.97
C GLU A 189 -7.45 24.72 1.58
N HIS A 190 -6.41 25.52 1.44
CA HIS A 190 -6.04 26.12 0.16
C HIS A 190 -5.69 25.04 -0.88
N SER A 191 -5.06 23.96 -0.45
CA SER A 191 -4.71 22.84 -1.33
C SER A 191 -5.94 22.10 -1.85
N VAL A 192 -6.98 21.93 -1.03
CA VAL A 192 -8.26 21.35 -1.46
C VAL A 192 -8.95 22.25 -2.48
N GLU A 193 -9.01 23.56 -2.25
CA GLU A 193 -9.58 24.49 -3.23
C GLU A 193 -8.79 24.51 -4.54
N ALA A 194 -7.46 24.51 -4.48
CA ALA A 194 -6.62 24.41 -5.66
C ALA A 194 -6.84 23.09 -6.43
N ALA A 195 -7.10 21.99 -5.72
CA ALA A 195 -7.47 20.72 -6.35
C ALA A 195 -8.81 20.82 -7.06
N LYS A 196 -9.83 21.38 -6.40
CA LYS A 196 -11.16 21.60 -7.01
C LYS A 196 -11.05 22.44 -8.28
N ASP A 197 -10.26 23.51 -8.26
CA ASP A 197 -10.08 24.38 -9.43
C ASP A 197 -9.36 23.64 -10.56
N LYS A 198 -8.36 22.81 -10.24
CA LYS A 198 -7.71 21.96 -11.23
C LYS A 198 -8.65 20.95 -11.86
N ILE A 199 -9.46 20.27 -11.05
CA ILE A 199 -10.47 19.33 -11.53
C ILE A 199 -11.45 20.03 -12.48
N LYS A 200 -11.91 21.22 -12.13
CA LYS A 200 -12.80 22.04 -13.00
C LYS A 200 -12.13 22.50 -14.28
N SER A 201 -10.79 22.61 -14.33
CA SER A 201 -10.04 23.07 -15.49
C SER A 201 -9.66 22.00 -16.50
N VAL A 202 -9.99 20.71 -16.22
CA VAL A 202 -9.75 19.61 -17.16
C VAL A 202 -10.64 19.80 -18.39
N ASP A 203 -10.06 19.61 -19.57
CA ASP A 203 -10.81 19.65 -20.83
C ASP A 203 -11.97 18.64 -20.80
N ASN A 204 -13.13 19.06 -21.30
CA ASN A 204 -14.41 18.32 -21.28
C ASN A 204 -15.20 18.41 -19.97
N LYS A 205 -15.31 19.60 -19.38
CA LYS A 205 -16.15 19.87 -18.21
C LYS A 205 -17.62 19.42 -18.35
N ASP A 206 -18.10 19.32 -19.58
CA ASP A 206 -19.49 18.95 -19.86
C ASP A 206 -19.74 17.44 -19.81
N VAL A 207 -18.71 16.62 -19.67
CA VAL A 207 -18.79 15.16 -19.75
C VAL A 207 -18.61 14.44 -18.41
N TYR A 208 -18.23 15.13 -17.35
CA TYR A 208 -18.16 14.49 -16.03
C TYR A 208 -18.65 15.36 -14.89
N THR A 209 -19.16 14.70 -13.85
CA THR A 209 -19.57 15.33 -12.59
C THR A 209 -18.75 14.75 -11.44
N VAL A 210 -18.06 15.60 -10.68
CA VAL A 210 -17.34 15.17 -9.49
C VAL A 210 -18.33 14.84 -8.39
N THR A 211 -18.33 13.59 -7.93
CA THR A 211 -19.25 13.06 -6.93
C THR A 211 -18.67 13.00 -5.53
N GLN A 212 -17.33 12.91 -5.43
CA GLN A 212 -16.63 12.86 -4.15
C GLN A 212 -15.24 13.47 -4.29
N ILE A 213 -14.78 14.18 -3.26
CA ILE A 213 -13.39 14.62 -3.09
C ILE A 213 -12.94 14.13 -1.71
N ASP A 214 -11.86 13.38 -1.67
CA ASP A 214 -11.32 12.84 -0.42
C ASP A 214 -10.43 13.87 0.31
N GLU A 215 -10.12 13.58 1.57
CA GLU A 215 -9.15 14.36 2.34
C GLU A 215 -7.76 14.27 1.70
N PRO A 216 -6.99 15.38 1.69
CA PRO A 216 -5.63 15.36 1.15
C PRO A 216 -4.72 14.38 1.87
N ILE A 217 -3.87 13.71 1.11
CA ILE A 217 -2.88 12.76 1.59
C ILE A 217 -1.49 13.32 1.28
N LEU A 218 -0.63 13.39 2.30
CA LEU A 218 0.76 13.78 2.14
C LEU A 218 1.54 12.67 1.43
N CYS A 219 2.18 13.01 0.34
CA CYS A 219 2.91 12.06 -0.51
C CYS A 219 4.25 12.64 -1.00
N LYS A 220 5.04 11.81 -1.67
CA LYS A 220 6.20 12.26 -2.45
C LYS A 220 5.83 12.27 -3.93
N TYR A 221 6.20 13.34 -4.60
CA TYR A 221 6.08 13.45 -6.04
C TYR A 221 7.39 13.99 -6.61
N ARG A 222 8.10 13.15 -7.38
CA ARG A 222 9.44 13.47 -7.93
C ARG A 222 10.41 13.96 -6.84
N GLY A 223 10.47 13.24 -5.73
CA GLY A 223 11.33 13.56 -4.59
C GLY A 223 10.90 14.74 -3.72
N LYS A 224 9.86 15.49 -4.10
CA LYS A 224 9.34 16.65 -3.36
C LYS A 224 8.11 16.24 -2.53
N ASN A 225 7.92 16.89 -1.38
CA ASN A 225 6.67 16.78 -0.63
C ASN A 225 5.52 17.34 -1.46
N ALA A 226 4.40 16.62 -1.49
CA ALA A 226 3.21 17.01 -2.22
C ALA A 226 1.96 16.58 -1.46
N LEU A 227 0.82 17.19 -1.78
CA LEU A 227 -0.49 16.70 -1.35
C LEU A 227 -1.19 16.04 -2.53
N LYS A 228 -1.65 14.82 -2.32
CA LYS A 228 -2.50 14.08 -3.23
C LYS A 228 -3.95 14.20 -2.80
N VAL A 229 -4.83 14.58 -3.71
CA VAL A 229 -6.27 14.64 -3.50
C VAL A 229 -6.93 13.68 -4.47
N ASN A 230 -7.52 12.61 -3.95
CA ASN A 230 -8.30 11.67 -4.73
C ASN A 230 -9.74 12.18 -4.87
N PHE A 231 -10.38 11.86 -5.99
CA PHE A 231 -11.78 12.19 -6.22
C PHE A 231 -12.45 11.13 -7.08
N LYS A 232 -13.77 11.03 -6.95
CA LYS A 232 -14.60 10.18 -7.81
C LYS A 232 -15.43 11.07 -8.72
N TYR A 233 -15.67 10.61 -9.93
CA TYR A 233 -16.48 11.34 -10.89
C TYR A 233 -17.30 10.40 -11.78
N ASP A 234 -18.41 10.92 -12.25
CA ASP A 234 -19.25 10.25 -13.25
C ASP A 234 -18.90 10.81 -14.61
N ASN A 235 -18.52 9.94 -15.52
CA ASN A 235 -18.23 10.29 -16.90
C ASN A 235 -19.46 9.99 -17.77
N THR A 236 -19.96 11.03 -18.44
CA THR A 236 -21.18 10.98 -19.27
C THR A 236 -20.88 11.16 -20.76
N THR A 237 -19.74 10.67 -21.24
CA THR A 237 -19.30 10.79 -22.65
C THR A 237 -20.27 10.16 -23.65
N ASP A 238 -21.12 9.24 -23.19
CA ASP A 238 -22.15 8.64 -24.02
C ASP A 238 -23.52 8.84 -23.35
N SER A 239 -24.50 9.32 -24.07
CA SER A 239 -25.82 9.73 -23.52
C SER A 239 -26.59 8.61 -22.82
N ASP A 240 -26.18 7.36 -23.01
CA ASP A 240 -26.85 6.18 -22.48
C ASP A 240 -26.00 5.40 -21.45
N TYR A 241 -24.77 5.83 -21.18
CA TYR A 241 -23.87 5.15 -20.26
C TYR A 241 -23.13 6.14 -19.34
N ILE A 242 -23.28 5.94 -18.03
CA ILE A 242 -22.51 6.66 -17.01
C ILE A 242 -21.44 5.70 -16.48
N SER A 243 -20.15 6.04 -16.68
CA SER A 243 -19.06 5.34 -16.02
C SER A 243 -18.68 6.05 -14.72
N HIS A 244 -18.46 5.26 -13.67
CA HIS A 244 -17.92 5.75 -12.38
C HIS A 244 -16.40 5.56 -12.39
N GLU A 245 -15.66 6.64 -12.25
CA GLU A 245 -14.21 6.64 -12.36
C GLU A 245 -13.54 7.32 -11.16
N ASP A 246 -12.30 6.92 -10.90
CA ASP A 246 -11.44 7.53 -9.90
C ASP A 246 -10.42 8.47 -10.56
N GLY A 247 -10.21 9.62 -9.96
CA GLY A 247 -9.23 10.59 -10.40
C GLY A 247 -8.33 11.05 -9.26
N MET A 248 -7.21 11.68 -9.62
CA MET A 248 -6.24 12.18 -8.66
C MET A 248 -5.64 13.51 -9.13
N VAL A 249 -5.47 14.43 -8.17
CA VAL A 249 -4.71 15.68 -8.37
C VAL A 249 -3.54 15.70 -7.40
N ILE A 250 -2.34 16.02 -7.91
CA ILE A 250 -1.14 16.22 -7.09
C ILE A 250 -0.83 17.73 -7.03
N ILE A 251 -0.67 18.24 -5.83
CA ILE A 251 -0.36 19.64 -5.54
C ILE A 251 1.03 19.69 -4.92
N VAL A 252 1.96 20.31 -5.67
CA VAL A 252 3.30 20.60 -5.15
C VAL A 252 3.29 22.06 -4.67
N PRO A 253 3.75 22.34 -3.43
CA PRO A 253 3.83 23.71 -2.92
C PRO A 253 4.72 24.56 -3.85
N LYS A 254 4.37 25.83 -3.96
CA LYS A 254 5.29 26.81 -4.55
C LYS A 254 6.42 27.06 -3.56
N GLU A 255 7.64 26.90 -4.02
CA GLU A 255 8.85 27.32 -3.28
C GLU A 255 8.86 28.84 -3.08
#